data_0b0cf8cf9049dd394bffdd50954729ec
#
_entry.id   0b0cf8cf9049dd394bffdd50954729ec
#
_cell.length_a   1.000
_cell.length_b   1.000
_cell.length_c   1.000
_cell.angle_alpha   90.00
_cell.angle_beta   90.00
_cell.angle_gamma   90.00
#
_symmetry.space_group_name_H-M   'P 1'
#
loop_
_entity.id
_entity.type
_entity.pdbx_description
1 polymer ?
#
loop_
_entity_poly.entity_id
_entity_poly.type
_entity_poly.pdbx_seq_one_letter_code
_entity_poly.pdbx_strand_id
1 'polypeptide(L)'
;YQANGGIDGSVVTATGPNSGGAPVSNALQMGFAVLSSDAGHAGPPWWGLDPQARLDYGYQAVGSLTPMAKNLIKVAYGKSPDRSYFGGCSNGGRHALIAATRYSDQYDGILAGAPGFHLPKAATAQLWKVQQYASIATTTLATGADAGQPASKDECAGQG
;
A
#
# COMPACT_ATOMS: atom_id res chain seq x y z
N TYR A 1 -10.83 3.39 -6.61
CA TYR A 1 -9.81 2.41 -6.27
C TYR A 1 -9.30 2.65 -4.87
N GLN A 2 -9.36 1.64 -4.02
CA GLN A 2 -8.82 1.66 -2.67
C GLN A 2 -7.50 0.89 -2.66
N ALA A 3 -6.39 1.58 -2.49
CA ALA A 3 -5.06 0.98 -2.44
C ALA A 3 -4.69 0.55 -1.01
N ASN A 4 -4.01 -0.59 -0.90
CA ASN A 4 -3.66 -1.20 0.38
C ASN A 4 -2.36 -0.64 0.96
N GLY A 5 -2.12 -0.91 2.24
CA GLY A 5 -0.89 -0.55 2.94
C GLY A 5 0.17 -1.67 2.92
N GLY A 6 1.23 -1.48 3.68
CA GLY A 6 2.32 -2.46 3.79
C GLY A 6 3.09 -2.63 2.48
N ILE A 7 3.32 -3.86 2.09
CA ILE A 7 3.97 -4.23 0.82
C ILE A 7 3.00 -4.86 -0.17
N ASP A 8 1.69 -4.76 0.06
CA ASP A 8 0.62 -5.45 -0.68
C ASP A 8 0.77 -6.99 -0.62
N GLY A 9 0.55 -7.69 -1.72
CA GLY A 9 0.76 -9.14 -1.81
C GLY A 9 -0.47 -9.97 -1.48
N SER A 10 -1.59 -9.34 -1.20
CA SER A 10 -2.90 -9.99 -1.04
C SER A 10 -4.03 -9.07 -1.46
N VAL A 11 -5.06 -9.65 -2.07
CA VAL A 11 -6.29 -8.92 -2.35
C VAL A 11 -7.08 -8.78 -1.05
N VAL A 12 -7.26 -7.55 -0.60
CA VAL A 12 -8.06 -7.23 0.60
C VAL A 12 -9.44 -6.77 0.15
N THR A 13 -10.48 -7.13 0.91
CA THR A 13 -11.82 -6.61 0.63
C THR A 13 -11.83 -5.09 0.73
N ALA A 14 -12.25 -4.42 -0.34
CA ALA A 14 -12.30 -2.96 -0.42
C ALA A 14 -13.51 -2.37 0.33
N THR A 15 -14.00 -3.04 1.36
CA THR A 15 -15.12 -2.64 2.21
C THR A 15 -14.67 -2.19 3.60
N GLY A 16 -13.37 -2.28 3.86
CA GLY A 16 -12.76 -1.81 5.11
C GLY A 16 -12.31 -0.35 5.06
N PRO A 17 -11.85 0.17 6.20
CA PRO A 17 -11.24 1.49 6.26
C PRO A 17 -9.91 1.50 5.50
N ASN A 18 -9.60 2.60 4.82
CA ASN A 18 -8.24 2.88 4.42
C ASN A 18 -7.36 3.03 5.67
N SER A 19 -6.18 2.43 5.67
CA SER A 19 -5.21 2.64 6.75
C SER A 19 -5.00 4.15 6.97
N GLY A 20 -5.04 4.60 8.23
CA GLY A 20 -4.80 6.00 8.56
C GLY A 20 -6.03 6.83 8.92
N GLY A 21 -7.12 6.21 9.24
CA GLY A 21 -8.34 6.89 9.69
C GLY A 21 -9.39 6.97 8.59
N ALA A 22 -10.28 6.01 8.62
CA ALA A 22 -11.39 5.95 7.70
C ALA A 22 -12.58 6.73 8.26
N PRO A 23 -13.41 7.27 7.38
CA PRO A 23 -14.74 7.67 7.76
C PRO A 23 -15.51 6.46 8.32
N VAL A 24 -16.53 6.73 9.11
CA VAL A 24 -17.39 5.69 9.70
C VAL A 24 -18.01 4.79 8.62
N SER A 25 -18.25 5.34 7.43
CA SER A 25 -18.80 4.61 6.28
C SER A 25 -17.70 4.34 5.23
N ASN A 26 -17.62 3.11 4.75
CA ASN A 26 -16.74 2.77 3.63
C ASN A 26 -17.32 3.23 2.28
N ALA A 27 -16.50 3.24 1.24
CA ALA A 27 -16.91 3.72 -0.09
C ALA A 27 -18.08 2.91 -0.69
N LEU A 28 -18.14 1.60 -0.43
CA LEU A 28 -19.25 0.77 -0.91
C LEU A 28 -20.58 1.20 -0.25
N GLN A 29 -20.59 1.47 1.06
CA GLN A 29 -21.77 1.98 1.78
C GLN A 29 -22.18 3.37 1.30
N MET A 30 -21.25 4.13 0.74
CA MET A 30 -21.52 5.44 0.13
C MET A 30 -22.03 5.33 -1.32
N GLY A 31 -22.22 4.13 -1.84
CA GLY A 31 -22.75 3.89 -3.18
C GLY A 31 -21.70 3.82 -4.29
N PHE A 32 -20.43 3.73 -3.97
CA PHE A 32 -19.38 3.54 -4.96
C PHE A 32 -19.18 2.08 -5.35
N ALA A 33 -18.86 1.81 -6.61
CA ALA A 33 -18.19 0.57 -6.98
C ALA A 33 -16.73 0.66 -6.49
N VAL A 34 -16.24 -0.39 -5.82
CA VAL A 34 -14.92 -0.37 -5.17
C VAL A 34 -14.01 -1.44 -5.75
N LEU A 35 -12.75 -1.09 -5.94
CA LEU A 35 -11.69 -1.95 -6.46
C LEU A 35 -10.53 -1.96 -5.46
N SER A 36 -9.96 -3.14 -5.24
CA SER A 36 -8.70 -3.35 -4.54
C SER A 36 -7.83 -4.35 -5.31
N SER A 37 -6.56 -4.45 -4.99
CA SER A 37 -5.62 -5.39 -5.61
C SER A 37 -4.50 -5.78 -4.65
N ASP A 38 -3.76 -6.81 -5.04
CA ASP A 38 -2.49 -7.23 -4.43
C ASP A 38 -1.27 -6.48 -4.97
N ALA A 39 -1.49 -5.48 -5.82
CA ALA A 39 -0.47 -4.75 -6.56
C ALA A 39 0.37 -5.62 -7.53
N GLY A 40 -0.20 -6.72 -8.02
CA GLY A 40 0.40 -7.57 -9.06
C GLY A 40 1.41 -8.58 -8.53
N HIS A 41 1.40 -8.90 -7.27
CA HIS A 41 2.22 -9.95 -6.69
C HIS A 41 1.51 -10.62 -5.51
N ALA A 42 1.93 -11.83 -5.17
CA ALA A 42 1.39 -12.56 -4.02
C ALA A 42 2.53 -13.07 -3.13
N GLY A 43 2.21 -13.26 -1.85
CA GLY A 43 3.09 -13.92 -0.90
C GLY A 43 4.22 -13.06 -0.34
N PRO A 44 5.25 -13.72 0.20
CA PRO A 44 6.36 -13.10 0.91
C PRO A 44 7.28 -12.31 -0.03
N PRO A 45 8.22 -11.52 0.50
CA PRO A 45 9.02 -10.53 -0.23
C PRO A 45 9.92 -11.06 -1.37
N TRP A 46 9.95 -12.34 -1.60
CA TRP A 46 10.67 -12.98 -2.72
C TRP A 46 10.17 -12.54 -4.10
N TRP A 47 8.93 -12.05 -4.20
CA TRP A 47 8.41 -11.45 -5.43
C TRP A 47 9.33 -10.33 -5.97
N GLY A 48 10.09 -9.69 -5.09
CA GLY A 48 11.06 -8.67 -5.48
C GLY A 48 12.19 -9.18 -6.38
N LEU A 49 12.37 -10.49 -6.53
CA LEU A 49 13.29 -11.10 -7.50
C LEU A 49 12.69 -11.18 -8.91
N ASP A 50 11.36 -11.14 -9.02
CA ASP A 50 10.66 -11.14 -10.31
C ASP A 50 10.62 -9.71 -10.89
N PRO A 51 11.20 -9.48 -12.09
CA PRO A 51 11.17 -8.18 -12.75
C PRO A 51 9.76 -7.68 -13.02
N GLN A 52 8.82 -8.55 -13.42
CA GLN A 52 7.46 -8.16 -13.72
C GLN A 52 6.71 -7.74 -12.45
N ALA A 53 6.83 -8.52 -11.38
CA ALA A 53 6.22 -8.17 -10.10
C ALA A 53 6.73 -6.81 -9.56
N ARG A 54 8.01 -6.49 -9.77
CA ARG A 54 8.55 -5.15 -9.44
C ARG A 54 7.92 -4.03 -10.27
N LEU A 55 7.67 -4.25 -11.56
CA LEU A 55 7.01 -3.28 -12.42
C LEU A 55 5.54 -3.08 -12.01
N ASP A 56 4.84 -4.18 -11.73
CA ASP A 56 3.45 -4.16 -11.29
C ASP A 56 3.31 -3.43 -9.96
N TYR A 57 4.10 -3.81 -8.97
CA TYR A 57 4.16 -3.10 -7.68
C TYR A 57 4.56 -1.63 -7.84
N GLY A 58 5.50 -1.36 -8.73
CA GLY A 58 5.97 -0.01 -9.01
C GLY A 58 4.89 0.91 -9.55
N TYR A 59 4.17 0.47 -10.59
CA TYR A 59 3.19 1.31 -11.27
C TYR A 59 2.20 0.57 -12.20
N GLN A 60 2.56 -0.59 -12.78
CA GLN A 60 1.76 -1.20 -13.84
C GLN A 60 0.43 -1.75 -13.36
N ALA A 61 0.36 -2.28 -12.13
CA ALA A 61 -0.89 -2.80 -11.58
C ALA A 61 -1.98 -1.73 -11.55
N VAL A 62 -1.66 -0.51 -11.14
CA VAL A 62 -2.61 0.62 -11.18
C VAL A 62 -3.08 0.90 -12.60
N GLY A 63 -2.13 0.97 -13.55
CA GLY A 63 -2.43 1.27 -14.96
C GLY A 63 -3.27 0.20 -15.65
N SER A 64 -3.04 -1.07 -15.34
CA SER A 64 -3.75 -2.20 -15.94
C SER A 64 -5.14 -2.41 -15.35
N LEU A 65 -5.26 -2.32 -14.02
CA LEU A 65 -6.52 -2.59 -13.33
C LEU A 65 -7.56 -1.50 -13.50
N THR A 66 -7.15 -0.25 -13.61
CA THR A 66 -8.09 0.88 -13.70
C THR A 66 -9.00 0.80 -14.92
N PRO A 67 -8.49 0.66 -16.17
CA PRO A 67 -9.34 0.54 -17.34
C PRO A 67 -10.16 -0.75 -17.35
N MET A 68 -9.61 -1.85 -16.83
CA MET A 68 -10.32 -3.12 -16.67
C MET A 68 -11.53 -2.96 -15.74
N ALA A 69 -11.35 -2.33 -14.58
CA ALA A 69 -12.43 -2.08 -13.62
C ALA A 69 -13.50 -1.15 -14.20
N LYS A 70 -13.12 -0.07 -14.91
CA LYS A 70 -14.07 0.81 -15.58
C LYS A 70 -14.90 0.08 -16.64
N ASN A 71 -14.28 -0.82 -17.39
CA ASN A 71 -14.99 -1.65 -18.34
C ASN A 71 -15.95 -2.64 -17.67
N LEU A 72 -15.53 -3.27 -16.58
CA LEU A 72 -16.38 -4.17 -15.80
C LEU A 72 -17.59 -3.42 -15.23
N ILE A 73 -17.39 -2.23 -14.67
CA ILE A 73 -18.46 -1.35 -14.17
C ILE A 73 -19.44 -1.03 -15.31
N LYS A 74 -18.93 -0.66 -16.50
CA LYS A 74 -19.76 -0.38 -17.66
C LYS A 74 -20.61 -1.58 -18.07
N VAL A 75 -20.05 -2.79 -18.05
CA VAL A 75 -20.79 -4.01 -18.37
C VAL A 75 -21.85 -4.31 -17.30
N ALA A 76 -21.48 -4.20 -16.02
CA ALA A 76 -22.36 -4.55 -14.91
C ALA A 76 -23.51 -3.55 -14.71
N TYR A 77 -23.27 -2.27 -14.92
CA TYR A 77 -24.26 -1.19 -14.66
C TYR A 77 -24.83 -0.55 -15.93
N GLY A 78 -24.41 -1.00 -17.11
CA GLY A 78 -24.87 -0.46 -18.40
C GLY A 78 -24.32 0.93 -18.76
N LYS A 79 -23.48 1.52 -17.91
CA LYS A 79 -22.84 2.83 -18.15
C LYS A 79 -21.45 2.89 -17.50
N SER A 80 -20.59 3.73 -18.05
CA SER A 80 -19.30 4.05 -17.45
C SER A 80 -19.50 4.79 -16.11
N PRO A 81 -18.53 4.73 -15.19
CA PRO A 81 -18.61 5.51 -13.97
C PRO A 81 -18.63 7.01 -14.28
N ASP A 82 -19.48 7.77 -13.59
CA ASP A 82 -19.59 9.22 -13.77
C ASP A 82 -18.34 9.92 -13.21
N ARG A 83 -17.75 9.36 -12.17
CA ARG A 83 -16.54 9.83 -11.51
C ARG A 83 -15.68 8.65 -11.06
N SER A 84 -14.37 8.86 -11.05
CA SER A 84 -13.41 7.86 -10.60
C SER A 84 -12.44 8.47 -9.61
N TYR A 85 -12.27 7.79 -8.48
CA TYR A 85 -11.39 8.25 -7.41
C TYR A 85 -10.36 7.18 -7.04
N PHE A 86 -9.18 7.63 -6.66
CA PHE A 86 -8.14 6.79 -6.11
C PHE A 86 -7.81 7.25 -4.69
N GLY A 87 -7.77 6.34 -3.74
CA GLY A 87 -7.40 6.64 -2.36
C GLY A 87 -6.51 5.58 -1.75
N GLY A 88 -5.55 5.99 -0.95
CA GLY A 88 -4.71 5.07 -0.19
C GLY A 88 -3.81 5.78 0.81
N CYS A 89 -3.39 5.03 1.83
CA CYS A 89 -2.50 5.50 2.88
C CYS A 89 -1.23 4.65 2.92
N SER A 90 -0.10 5.23 3.40
CA SER A 90 1.19 4.54 3.49
C SER A 90 1.66 4.06 2.10
N ASN A 91 1.84 2.77 1.88
CA ASN A 91 2.12 2.24 0.54
C ASN A 91 0.98 2.53 -0.45
N GLY A 92 -0.28 2.47 -0.01
CA GLY A 92 -1.43 2.93 -0.81
C GLY A 92 -1.36 4.41 -1.17
N GLY A 93 -0.82 5.25 -0.29
CA GLY A 93 -0.49 6.64 -0.58
C GLY A 93 0.60 6.76 -1.66
N ARG A 94 1.60 5.87 -1.66
CA ARG A 94 2.60 5.78 -2.73
C ARG A 94 1.93 5.43 -4.07
N HIS A 95 1.02 4.45 -4.09
CA HIS A 95 0.24 4.12 -5.29
C HIS A 95 -0.61 5.31 -5.75
N ALA A 96 -1.17 6.09 -4.83
CA ALA A 96 -1.91 7.30 -5.16
C ALA A 96 -1.02 8.36 -5.84
N LEU A 97 0.23 8.53 -5.40
CA LEU A 97 1.20 9.39 -6.08
C LEU A 97 1.54 8.87 -7.49
N ILE A 98 1.64 7.55 -7.66
CA ILE A 98 1.83 6.93 -8.98
C ILE A 98 0.60 7.19 -9.87
N ALA A 99 -0.60 7.04 -9.34
CA ALA A 99 -1.84 7.36 -10.06
C ALA A 99 -1.84 8.83 -10.51
N ALA A 100 -1.47 9.75 -9.62
CA ALA A 100 -1.42 11.17 -9.93
C ALA A 100 -0.37 11.54 -10.99
N THR A 101 0.77 10.85 -11.00
CA THR A 101 1.88 11.20 -11.91
C THR A 101 1.83 10.49 -13.26
N ARG A 102 1.27 9.28 -13.33
CA ARG A 102 1.29 8.45 -14.55
C ARG A 102 -0.08 8.21 -15.16
N TYR A 103 -1.16 8.33 -14.38
CA TYR A 103 -2.51 7.96 -14.76
C TYR A 103 -3.54 9.00 -14.33
N SER A 104 -3.15 10.27 -14.28
CA SER A 104 -4.01 11.37 -13.85
C SER A 104 -5.27 11.51 -14.69
N ASP A 105 -5.22 11.13 -15.97
CA ASP A 105 -6.35 11.10 -16.90
C ASP A 105 -7.41 10.05 -16.54
N GLN A 106 -7.08 9.09 -15.67
CA GLN A 106 -7.98 8.03 -15.27
C GLN A 106 -8.85 8.39 -14.07
N TYR A 107 -8.56 9.50 -13.36
CA TYR A 107 -9.19 9.83 -12.09
C TYR A 107 -9.61 11.29 -12.01
N ASP A 108 -10.79 11.52 -11.43
CA ASP A 108 -11.32 12.86 -11.12
C ASP A 108 -10.78 13.39 -9.78
N GLY A 109 -10.32 12.51 -8.90
CA GLY A 109 -9.73 12.89 -7.63
C GLY A 109 -8.83 11.80 -7.06
N ILE A 110 -7.73 12.22 -6.42
CA ILE A 110 -6.73 11.33 -5.86
C ILE A 110 -6.39 11.78 -4.44
N LEU A 111 -6.48 10.84 -3.48
CA LEU A 111 -6.12 11.05 -2.08
C LEU A 111 -4.90 10.22 -1.71
N ALA A 112 -3.77 10.88 -1.47
CA ALA A 112 -2.52 10.25 -1.01
C ALA A 112 -2.30 10.54 0.48
N GLY A 113 -2.69 9.61 1.34
CA GLY A 113 -2.49 9.72 2.78
C GLY A 113 -1.11 9.20 3.19
N ALA A 114 -0.34 9.98 3.95
CA ALA A 114 0.97 9.60 4.48
C ALA A 114 1.79 8.73 3.51
N PRO A 115 2.05 9.16 2.28
CA PRO A 115 2.58 8.33 1.23
C PRO A 115 3.99 7.83 1.52
N GLY A 116 4.27 6.56 1.21
CA GLY A 116 5.63 6.06 1.16
C GLY A 116 6.41 6.80 0.08
N PHE A 117 7.51 7.44 0.45
CA PHE A 117 8.29 8.29 -0.44
C PHE A 117 9.76 7.86 -0.44
N HIS A 118 10.39 7.90 -1.62
CA HIS A 118 11.79 7.45 -1.79
C HIS A 118 12.09 6.09 -1.16
N LEU A 119 11.24 5.08 -1.42
CA LEU A 119 11.33 3.75 -0.78
C LEU A 119 12.73 3.12 -0.77
N PRO A 120 13.57 3.19 -1.82
CA PRO A 120 14.92 2.64 -1.76
C PRO A 120 15.77 3.29 -0.65
N LYS A 121 15.67 4.61 -0.49
CA LYS A 121 16.37 5.33 0.59
C LYS A 121 15.77 4.99 1.96
N ALA A 122 14.46 4.91 2.05
CA ALA A 122 13.76 4.53 3.28
C ALA A 122 14.14 3.10 3.71
N ALA A 123 14.19 2.14 2.79
CA ALA A 123 14.62 0.77 3.06
C ALA A 123 16.07 0.71 3.57
N THR A 124 16.99 1.45 2.93
CA THR A 124 18.38 1.56 3.38
C THR A 124 18.47 2.13 4.79
N ALA A 125 17.70 3.18 5.08
CA ALA A 125 17.66 3.77 6.41
C ALA A 125 17.08 2.80 7.48
N GLN A 126 16.07 2.00 7.10
CA GLN A 126 15.53 0.98 7.99
C GLN A 126 16.56 -0.12 8.30
N LEU A 127 17.25 -0.63 7.30
CA LEU A 127 18.32 -1.62 7.48
C LEU A 127 19.43 -1.09 8.39
N TRP A 128 19.84 0.15 8.17
CA TRP A 128 20.85 0.79 9.02
C TRP A 128 20.37 0.91 10.48
N LYS A 129 19.12 1.34 10.69
CA LYS A 129 18.53 1.40 12.04
C LYS A 129 18.53 0.05 12.72
N VAL A 130 18.11 -1.01 12.03
CA VAL A 130 18.12 -2.38 12.59
C VAL A 130 19.53 -2.78 13.03
N GLN A 131 20.56 -2.48 12.25
CA GLN A 131 21.95 -2.75 12.59
C GLN A 131 22.39 -1.96 13.84
N GLN A 132 22.02 -0.67 13.93
CA GLN A 132 22.35 0.16 15.09
C GLN A 132 21.64 -0.36 16.37
N TYR A 133 20.34 -0.66 16.29
CA TYR A 133 19.62 -1.22 17.42
C TYR A 133 20.17 -2.59 17.84
N ALA A 134 20.55 -3.45 16.91
CA ALA A 134 21.16 -4.75 17.22
C ALA A 134 22.49 -4.61 18.00
N SER A 135 23.23 -3.52 17.77
CA SER A 135 24.50 -3.28 18.47
C SER A 135 24.35 -2.87 19.94
N ILE A 136 23.17 -2.37 20.32
CA ILE A 136 22.87 -1.90 21.68
C ILE A 136 21.80 -2.75 22.39
N ALA A 137 21.23 -3.74 21.68
CA ALA A 137 20.23 -4.62 22.25
C ALA A 137 20.86 -5.53 23.31
N THR A 138 20.26 -5.56 24.49
CA THR A 138 20.71 -6.38 25.64
C THR A 138 20.11 -7.78 25.59
N THR A 139 19.07 -8.01 24.79
CA THR A 139 18.42 -9.30 24.59
C THR A 139 18.76 -9.86 23.21
N THR A 140 19.02 -11.15 23.13
CA THR A 140 19.20 -11.84 21.86
C THR A 140 17.92 -11.68 21.04
N LEU A 141 18.02 -11.04 19.88
CA LEU A 141 16.88 -10.90 18.98
C LEU A 141 16.35 -12.30 18.64
N ALA A 142 15.10 -12.55 18.97
CA ALA A 142 14.44 -13.79 18.59
C ALA A 142 14.45 -13.92 17.06
N THR A 143 14.88 -15.07 16.57
CA THR A 143 14.83 -15.38 15.14
C THR A 143 13.38 -15.74 14.77
N GLY A 144 12.83 -15.13 13.74
CA GLY A 144 11.50 -15.44 13.25
C GLY A 144 10.56 -14.23 13.21
N ALA A 145 9.29 -14.44 13.59
CA ALA A 145 8.24 -13.41 13.51
C ALA A 145 8.53 -12.15 14.34
N ASP A 146 9.36 -12.29 15.38
CA ASP A 146 9.76 -11.18 16.27
C ASP A 146 11.02 -10.44 15.78
N ALA A 147 11.64 -10.89 14.70
CA ALA A 147 12.79 -10.21 14.12
C ALA A 147 12.37 -8.84 13.57
N GLY A 148 12.82 -7.78 14.24
CA GLY A 148 12.49 -6.40 13.90
C GLY A 148 11.45 -5.75 14.83
N GLN A 149 10.97 -6.46 15.85
CA GLN A 149 10.27 -5.81 16.96
C GLN A 149 11.31 -5.06 17.83
N PRO A 150 11.02 -3.82 18.25
CA PRO A 150 11.87 -3.17 19.22
C PRO A 150 11.93 -4.02 20.50
N ALA A 151 13.12 -4.19 21.05
CA ALA A 151 13.28 -4.62 22.41
C ALA A 151 12.32 -3.82 23.32
N SER A 152 11.82 -4.41 24.38
CA SER A 152 10.67 -3.96 25.17
C SER A 152 10.51 -2.44 25.28
N LYS A 153 9.27 -1.98 25.55
CA LYS A 153 8.98 -0.54 25.74
C LYS A 153 9.92 0.14 26.75
N ASP A 154 10.47 -0.63 27.68
CA ASP A 154 11.35 -0.15 28.72
C ASP A 154 12.78 0.13 28.21
N GLU A 155 13.24 -0.59 27.19
CA GLU A 155 14.53 -0.34 26.53
C GLU A 155 14.51 0.91 25.63
N CYS A 156 13.36 1.24 25.05
CA CYS A 156 13.20 2.48 24.28
C CYS A 156 13.07 3.72 25.19
N ALA A 157 12.55 3.58 26.40
CA ALA A 157 12.34 4.68 27.34
C ALA A 157 13.64 5.16 28.03
N GLY A 158 14.67 4.32 28.08
CA GLY A 158 15.97 4.63 28.70
C GLY A 158 16.96 5.42 27.83
N GLN A 159 16.59 5.80 26.61
CA GLN A 159 17.49 6.45 25.62
C GLN A 159 17.01 7.84 25.19
N GLY A 160 16.18 8.51 25.99
CA GLY A 160 15.76 9.91 25.82
C GLY A 160 16.70 10.88 26.49
#